data_79b9c9a3cd8959fa658eb721b6e63aa3
#
_entry.id   79b9c9a3cd8959fa658eb721b6e63aa3
#
_cell.length_a   1.000
_cell.length_b   1.000
_cell.length_c   1.000
_cell.angle_alpha   90.00
_cell.angle_beta   90.00
_cell.angle_gamma   90.00
#
_symmetry.space_group_name_H-M   'P 1'
#
loop_
_entity.id
_entity.type
_entity.pdbx_description
1 polymer ?
#
loop_
_entity_poly.entity_id
_entity_poly.type
_entity_poly.pdbx_seq_one_letter_code
_entity_poly.pdbx_strand_id
1 'polypeptide(L)'
;MDIINTISLECNRRLKINFDGGELSSDAGCLLLREFLSKLGFDKLISREFKTTDSAAYRFHTDSQNLLQMIFQIFCGYFTDDCADELTNDPVLTAVLRKDALASQPTISRFFSRMDETTLKQFCRITRLMRQRVYALSKPELLLLDLDSTLLDTYGKQEGESFNYHLYLDGWL
;
A
#
# COMPACT_ATOMS: atom_id res chain seq x y z
N MET A 1 -22.17 -4.78 -27.52
CA MET A 1 -21.43 -4.54 -26.28
C MET A 1 -20.01 -4.23 -26.71
N ASP A 2 -19.65 -2.94 -26.74
CA ASP A 2 -18.32 -2.52 -27.19
C ASP A 2 -17.31 -2.99 -26.14
N ILE A 3 -16.45 -3.91 -26.54
CA ILE A 3 -15.34 -4.37 -25.70
C ILE A 3 -14.37 -3.21 -25.63
N ILE A 4 -14.15 -2.67 -24.43
CA ILE A 4 -13.11 -1.68 -24.18
C ILE A 4 -11.77 -2.39 -24.36
N ASN A 5 -11.19 -2.27 -25.56
CA ASN A 5 -9.94 -2.96 -25.90
C ASN A 5 -8.71 -2.27 -25.28
N THR A 6 -8.82 -1.00 -24.89
CA THR A 6 -7.69 -0.24 -24.35
C THR A 6 -8.16 0.80 -23.37
N ILE A 7 -7.58 0.80 -22.15
CA ILE A 7 -7.77 1.81 -21.12
C ILE A 7 -6.52 2.68 -21.07
N SER A 8 -6.69 3.99 -21.26
CA SER A 8 -5.61 4.97 -21.11
C SER A 8 -5.66 5.57 -19.69
N LEU A 9 -4.53 5.61 -19.02
CA LEU A 9 -4.43 6.18 -17.67
C LEU A 9 -4.22 7.70 -17.74
N GLU A 10 -5.03 8.46 -17.01
CA GLU A 10 -4.86 9.91 -16.90
C GLU A 10 -3.66 10.28 -16.03
N CYS A 11 -3.41 9.49 -15.00
CA CYS A 11 -2.27 9.69 -14.10
C CYS A 11 -0.92 9.48 -14.81
N ASN A 12 -0.88 8.64 -15.85
CA ASN A 12 0.30 8.45 -16.70
C ASN A 12 -0.12 8.06 -18.11
N ARG A 13 -0.24 9.04 -19.01
CA ARG A 13 -0.71 8.85 -20.39
C ARG A 13 0.18 7.98 -21.27
N ARG A 14 1.39 7.64 -20.81
CA ARG A 14 2.28 6.69 -21.50
C ARG A 14 1.86 5.24 -21.27
N LEU A 15 1.12 4.97 -20.19
CA LEU A 15 0.64 3.66 -19.84
C LEU A 15 -0.74 3.42 -20.43
N LYS A 16 -0.89 2.27 -21.05
CA LYS A 16 -2.16 1.77 -21.60
C LYS A 16 -2.35 0.35 -21.12
N ILE A 17 -3.58 0.02 -20.76
CA ILE A 17 -3.98 -1.34 -20.41
C ILE A 17 -4.83 -1.84 -21.57
N ASN A 18 -4.50 -2.97 -22.14
CA ASN A 18 -5.29 -3.64 -23.17
C ASN A 18 -5.58 -5.09 -22.78
N PHE A 19 -6.42 -5.74 -23.55
CA PHE A 19 -6.87 -7.12 -23.33
C PHE A 19 -6.71 -7.97 -24.57
N ASP A 20 -5.70 -7.67 -25.39
CA ASP A 20 -5.45 -8.33 -26.68
C ASP A 20 -4.47 -9.52 -26.59
N GLY A 21 -3.97 -9.82 -25.37
CA GLY A 21 -3.07 -10.95 -25.14
C GLY A 21 -1.61 -10.70 -25.50
N GLY A 22 -1.20 -9.42 -25.63
CA GLY A 22 0.19 -9.04 -25.84
C GLY A 22 1.08 -9.29 -24.61
N GLU A 23 1.81 -8.29 -24.14
CA GLU A 23 2.61 -8.41 -22.91
C GLU A 23 1.70 -8.56 -21.69
N LEU A 24 1.80 -9.70 -20.99
CA LEU A 24 0.95 -10.02 -19.86
C LEU A 24 1.69 -9.77 -18.55
N SER A 25 0.95 -9.25 -17.58
CA SER A 25 1.41 -9.15 -16.19
C SER A 25 0.28 -9.52 -15.23
N SER A 26 0.61 -10.31 -14.20
CA SER A 26 -0.31 -10.61 -13.10
C SER A 26 -0.72 -9.34 -12.33
N ASP A 27 0.15 -8.32 -12.32
CA ASP A 27 0.01 -7.13 -11.49
C ASP A 27 -0.57 -5.92 -12.24
N ALA A 28 -1.00 -6.11 -13.49
CA ALA A 28 -1.59 -5.04 -14.31
C ALA A 28 -2.79 -4.35 -13.64
N GLY A 29 -3.53 -5.04 -12.77
CA GLY A 29 -4.61 -4.47 -11.96
C GLY A 29 -4.17 -3.32 -11.05
N CYS A 30 -2.92 -3.29 -10.62
CA CYS A 30 -2.35 -2.20 -9.83
C CYS A 30 -2.39 -0.84 -10.54
N LEU A 31 -2.40 -0.85 -11.87
CA LEU A 31 -2.52 0.39 -12.67
C LEU A 31 -3.89 1.06 -12.48
N LEU A 32 -4.96 0.28 -12.33
CA LEU A 32 -6.30 0.82 -12.05
C LEU A 32 -6.38 1.42 -10.64
N LEU A 33 -5.81 0.73 -9.66
CA LEU A 33 -5.67 1.29 -8.31
C LEU A 33 -4.86 2.58 -8.33
N ARG A 34 -3.77 2.62 -9.09
CA ARG A 34 -2.93 3.81 -9.25
C ARG A 34 -3.73 5.00 -9.78
N GLU A 35 -4.53 4.77 -10.81
CA GLU A 35 -5.41 5.79 -11.40
C GLU A 35 -6.41 6.32 -10.36
N PHE A 36 -7.08 5.43 -9.64
CA PHE A 36 -8.03 5.78 -8.59
C PHE A 36 -7.38 6.60 -7.48
N LEU A 37 -6.27 6.14 -6.93
CA LEU A 37 -5.54 6.83 -5.86
C LEU A 37 -4.99 8.20 -6.32
N SER A 38 -4.57 8.29 -7.58
CA SER A 38 -4.11 9.55 -8.17
C SER A 38 -5.25 10.59 -8.25
N LYS A 39 -6.44 10.18 -8.69
CA LYS A 39 -7.65 11.02 -8.73
C LYS A 39 -8.06 11.50 -7.34
N LEU A 40 -7.88 10.67 -6.32
CA LEU A 40 -8.09 11.06 -4.93
C LEU A 40 -6.96 11.93 -4.35
N GLY A 41 -5.88 12.17 -5.10
CA GLY A 41 -4.72 12.95 -4.65
C GLY A 41 -3.96 12.29 -3.50
N PHE A 42 -3.90 10.94 -3.50
CA PHE A 42 -3.31 10.14 -2.41
C PHE A 42 -1.82 10.39 -2.22
N ASP A 43 -1.05 10.54 -3.31
CA ASP A 43 0.39 10.85 -3.24
C ASP A 43 0.68 12.13 -2.45
N LYS A 44 -0.10 13.18 -2.76
CA LYS A 44 0.03 14.47 -2.06
C LYS A 44 -0.38 14.36 -0.59
N LEU A 45 -1.37 13.52 -0.31
CA LEU A 45 -1.80 13.27 1.06
C LEU A 45 -0.70 12.58 1.85
N ILE A 46 -0.16 11.46 1.35
CA ILE A 46 0.93 10.74 2.03
C ILE A 46 2.15 11.64 2.20
N SER A 47 2.58 12.35 1.17
CA SER A 47 3.76 13.22 1.25
C SER A 47 3.61 14.34 2.29
N ARG A 48 2.37 14.77 2.58
CA ARG A 48 2.08 15.80 3.57
C ARG A 48 1.92 15.25 4.98
N GLU A 49 1.26 14.11 5.12
CA GLU A 49 0.79 13.61 6.42
C GLU A 49 1.71 12.52 7.01
N PHE A 50 2.58 11.92 6.19
CA PHE A 50 3.41 10.80 6.62
C PHE A 50 4.89 11.14 6.63
N LYS A 51 5.53 10.93 7.78
CA LYS A 51 6.96 11.09 7.98
C LYS A 51 7.41 10.23 9.17
N THR A 52 8.49 9.50 9.00
CA THR A 52 9.15 8.78 10.11
C THR A 52 10.11 9.69 10.87
N THR A 53 10.53 9.25 12.06
CA THR A 53 11.61 9.89 12.82
C THR A 53 12.94 9.53 12.17
N ASP A 54 13.42 10.36 11.27
CA ASP A 54 14.67 10.15 10.53
C ASP A 54 15.57 11.38 10.63
N SER A 55 16.80 11.18 11.09
CA SER A 55 17.83 12.22 11.18
C SER A 55 18.59 12.47 9.88
N ALA A 56 18.41 11.64 8.85
CA ALA A 56 19.13 11.77 7.60
C ALA A 56 18.64 12.99 6.80
N ALA A 57 19.57 13.82 6.37
CA ALA A 57 19.27 15.00 5.54
C ALA A 57 18.77 14.64 4.14
N TYR A 58 19.12 13.45 3.63
CA TYR A 58 18.76 12.98 2.29
C TYR A 58 18.50 11.46 2.29
N ARG A 59 17.49 11.05 1.53
CA ARG A 59 17.17 9.65 1.22
C ARG A 59 16.88 9.52 -0.27
N PHE A 60 17.45 8.52 -0.92
CA PHE A 60 17.12 8.19 -2.31
C PHE A 60 15.64 7.75 -2.45
N HIS A 61 15.17 6.94 -1.49
CA HIS A 61 13.78 6.58 -1.34
C HIS A 61 13.21 7.30 -0.12
N THR A 62 12.30 8.24 -0.34
CA THR A 62 11.63 8.99 0.74
C THR A 62 10.65 8.11 1.52
N ASP A 63 10.29 8.52 2.72
CA ASP A 63 9.29 7.79 3.53
C ASP A 63 7.96 7.61 2.81
N SER A 64 7.49 8.65 2.13
CA SER A 64 6.25 8.57 1.34
C SER A 64 6.36 7.60 0.15
N GLN A 65 7.52 7.51 -0.48
CA GLN A 65 7.76 6.55 -1.57
C GLN A 65 7.84 5.11 -1.05
N ASN A 66 8.50 4.88 0.08
CA ASN A 66 8.56 3.56 0.71
C ASN A 66 7.15 3.11 1.16
N LEU A 67 6.38 4.01 1.77
CA LEU A 67 5.00 3.69 2.16
C LEU A 67 4.13 3.36 0.94
N LEU A 68 4.20 4.15 -0.13
CA LEU A 68 3.49 3.85 -1.37
C LEU A 68 3.90 2.50 -1.96
N GLN A 69 5.19 2.21 -1.99
CA GLN A 69 5.69 0.90 -2.44
C GLN A 69 5.05 -0.23 -1.67
N MET A 70 5.07 -0.17 -0.34
CA MET A 70 4.46 -1.20 0.51
C MET A 70 2.96 -1.36 0.27
N ILE A 71 2.22 -0.25 0.13
CA ILE A 71 0.79 -0.29 -0.17
C ILE A 71 0.52 -1.03 -1.49
N PHE A 72 1.29 -0.73 -2.55
CA PHE A 72 1.11 -1.40 -3.83
C PHE A 72 1.59 -2.85 -3.81
N GLN A 73 2.67 -3.17 -3.09
CA GLN A 73 3.10 -4.56 -2.88
C GLN A 73 2.01 -5.38 -2.19
N ILE A 74 1.46 -4.90 -1.08
CA ILE A 74 0.37 -5.56 -0.36
C ILE A 74 -0.86 -5.73 -1.27
N PHE A 75 -1.22 -4.72 -2.04
CA PHE A 75 -2.34 -4.81 -2.98
C PHE A 75 -2.14 -5.88 -4.05
N CYS A 76 -0.91 -6.05 -4.53
CA CYS A 76 -0.55 -7.09 -5.50
C CYS A 76 -0.34 -8.48 -4.86
N GLY A 77 -0.49 -8.62 -3.53
CA GLY A 77 -0.37 -9.91 -2.84
C GLY A 77 1.02 -10.19 -2.27
N TYR A 78 1.95 -9.23 -2.31
CA TYR A 78 3.29 -9.34 -1.75
C TYR A 78 3.32 -8.78 -0.32
N PHE A 79 3.02 -9.61 0.67
CA PHE A 79 2.76 -9.17 2.04
C PHE A 79 4.01 -8.97 2.91
N THR A 80 5.16 -9.45 2.48
CA THR A 80 6.40 -9.36 3.24
C THR A 80 7.39 -8.38 2.59
N ASP A 81 8.27 -7.81 3.39
CA ASP A 81 9.34 -6.93 2.89
C ASP A 81 10.40 -7.70 2.07
N ASP A 82 10.54 -9.01 2.27
CA ASP A 82 11.44 -9.88 1.50
C ASP A 82 11.12 -9.85 0.00
N CYS A 83 9.84 -9.72 -0.37
CA CYS A 83 9.43 -9.61 -1.77
C CYS A 83 9.99 -8.37 -2.48
N ALA A 84 10.45 -7.35 -1.74
CA ALA A 84 10.93 -6.11 -2.32
C ALA A 84 12.15 -6.29 -3.23
N ASP A 85 13.03 -7.27 -2.94
CA ASP A 85 14.23 -7.52 -3.75
C ASP A 85 13.87 -8.08 -5.13
N GLU A 86 12.90 -8.99 -5.20
CA GLU A 86 12.41 -9.57 -6.45
C GLU A 86 11.70 -8.52 -7.32
N LEU A 87 11.02 -7.57 -6.67
CA LEU A 87 10.23 -6.53 -7.32
C LEU A 87 11.02 -5.27 -7.70
N THR A 88 12.31 -5.20 -7.36
CA THR A 88 13.14 -3.99 -7.55
C THR A 88 13.03 -3.40 -8.96
N ASN A 89 13.00 -4.26 -9.98
CA ASN A 89 12.91 -3.86 -11.39
C ASN A 89 11.60 -4.33 -12.06
N ASP A 90 10.57 -4.66 -11.27
CA ASP A 90 9.29 -5.05 -11.84
C ASP A 90 8.70 -3.94 -12.72
N PRO A 91 8.36 -4.21 -13.99
CA PRO A 91 7.97 -3.18 -14.95
C PRO A 91 6.63 -2.52 -14.58
N VAL A 92 5.71 -3.24 -13.96
CA VAL A 92 4.41 -2.70 -13.54
C VAL A 92 4.55 -1.83 -12.32
N LEU A 93 5.20 -2.33 -11.26
CA LEU A 93 5.36 -1.60 -10.01
C LEU A 93 6.27 -0.37 -10.15
N THR A 94 7.34 -0.44 -10.95
CA THR A 94 8.18 0.72 -11.27
C THR A 94 7.38 1.78 -12.03
N ALA A 95 6.57 1.38 -13.00
CA ALA A 95 5.67 2.29 -13.74
C ALA A 95 4.60 2.90 -12.84
N VAL A 96 3.97 2.09 -11.96
CA VAL A 96 2.98 2.52 -10.96
C VAL A 96 3.58 3.58 -10.03
N LEU A 97 4.78 3.37 -9.54
CA LEU A 97 5.46 4.25 -8.59
C LEU A 97 6.27 5.35 -9.27
N ARG A 98 6.37 5.34 -10.61
CA ARG A 98 7.15 6.30 -11.42
C ARG A 98 8.60 6.37 -10.98
N LYS A 99 9.23 5.21 -10.83
CA LYS A 99 10.61 5.06 -10.41
C LYS A 99 11.37 4.17 -11.38
N ASP A 100 12.65 4.41 -11.51
CA ASP A 100 13.54 3.56 -12.31
C ASP A 100 13.83 2.23 -11.59
N ALA A 101 13.88 2.27 -10.26
CA ALA A 101 14.03 1.09 -9.42
C ALA A 101 13.28 1.30 -8.08
N LEU A 102 12.76 0.23 -7.52
CA LEU A 102 12.10 0.23 -6.21
C LEU A 102 13.12 0.09 -5.07
N ALA A 103 12.67 0.38 -3.86
CA ALA A 103 13.47 0.15 -2.67
C ALA A 103 13.63 -1.34 -2.42
N SER A 104 14.87 -1.76 -2.14
CA SER A 104 15.22 -3.13 -1.77
C SER A 104 14.73 -3.50 -0.36
N GLN A 105 14.69 -4.79 -0.06
CA GLN A 105 14.30 -5.32 1.26
C GLN A 105 15.04 -4.63 2.42
N PRO A 106 16.37 -4.47 2.43
CA PRO A 106 17.02 -3.80 3.54
C PRO A 106 16.62 -2.32 3.71
N THR A 107 16.18 -1.67 2.62
CA THR A 107 15.67 -0.28 2.68
C THR A 107 14.29 -0.24 3.31
N ILE A 108 13.42 -1.16 2.95
CA ILE A 108 12.07 -1.30 3.51
C ILE A 108 12.15 -1.72 4.98
N SER A 109 13.00 -2.67 5.35
CA SER A 109 13.21 -3.09 6.74
C SER A 109 13.68 -1.90 7.62
N ARG A 110 14.67 -1.13 7.16
CA ARG A 110 15.10 0.10 7.85
C ARG A 110 14.02 1.18 7.89
N PHE A 111 13.13 1.23 6.91
CA PHE A 111 11.98 2.12 6.93
C PHE A 111 11.01 1.73 8.02
N PHE A 112 10.66 0.45 8.17
CA PHE A 112 9.81 -0.04 9.26
C PHE A 112 10.43 0.20 10.63
N SER A 113 11.74 0.01 10.81
CA SER A 113 12.42 0.22 12.09
C SER A 113 12.38 1.69 12.59
N ARG A 114 11.98 2.64 11.75
CA ARG A 114 11.78 4.04 12.12
C ARG A 114 10.34 4.40 12.47
N MET A 115 9.43 3.44 12.37
CA MET A 115 8.03 3.65 12.75
C MET A 115 7.87 3.64 14.26
N ASP A 116 6.99 4.48 14.76
CA ASP A 116 6.70 4.68 16.16
C ASP A 116 5.21 4.99 16.38
N GLU A 117 4.83 5.29 17.60
CA GLU A 117 3.45 5.69 17.94
C GLU A 117 2.97 6.93 17.15
N THR A 118 3.91 7.82 16.78
CA THR A 118 3.58 9.01 15.99
C THR A 118 3.15 8.59 14.58
N THR A 119 3.87 7.66 13.95
CA THR A 119 3.51 7.14 12.62
C THR A 119 2.18 6.41 12.65
N LEU A 120 1.85 5.70 13.73
CA LEU A 120 0.53 5.07 13.90
C LEU A 120 -0.60 6.12 13.89
N LYS A 121 -0.43 7.23 14.62
CA LYS A 121 -1.39 8.36 14.61
C LYS A 121 -1.52 8.98 13.21
N GLN A 122 -0.42 9.04 12.46
CA GLN A 122 -0.43 9.51 11.06
C GLN A 122 -1.23 8.56 10.15
N PHE A 123 -1.09 7.24 10.29
CA PHE A 123 -1.90 6.27 9.56
C PHE A 123 -3.39 6.44 9.82
N CYS A 124 -3.79 6.56 11.09
CA CYS A 124 -5.20 6.83 11.45
C CYS A 124 -5.71 8.12 10.80
N ARG A 125 -4.89 9.16 10.77
CA ARG A 125 -5.24 10.44 10.11
C ARG A 125 -5.38 10.29 8.60
N ILE A 126 -4.44 9.62 7.94
CA ILE A 126 -4.46 9.39 6.49
C ILE A 126 -5.71 8.60 6.11
N THR A 127 -6.01 7.52 6.82
CA THR A 127 -7.20 6.69 6.59
C THR A 127 -8.48 7.52 6.72
N ARG A 128 -8.59 8.35 7.76
CA ARG A 128 -9.72 9.24 7.95
C ARG A 128 -9.87 10.24 6.79
N LEU A 129 -8.79 10.89 6.37
CA LEU A 129 -8.80 11.86 5.28
C LEU A 129 -9.13 11.21 3.93
N MET A 130 -8.63 9.99 3.67
CA MET A 130 -8.99 9.23 2.47
C MET A 130 -10.48 8.88 2.45
N ARG A 131 -11.01 8.37 3.56
CA ARG A 131 -12.45 8.08 3.67
C ARG A 131 -13.29 9.34 3.40
N GLN A 132 -12.90 10.50 3.93
CA GLN A 132 -13.60 11.76 3.66
C GLN A 132 -13.61 12.11 2.17
N ARG A 133 -12.49 11.89 1.45
CA ARG A 133 -12.42 12.12 0.00
C ARG A 133 -13.31 11.18 -0.79
N VAL A 134 -13.33 9.90 -0.42
CA VAL A 134 -14.21 8.91 -1.04
C VAL A 134 -15.68 9.28 -0.79
N TYR A 135 -16.05 9.64 0.45
CA TYR A 135 -17.42 10.02 0.79
C TYR A 135 -17.86 11.35 0.16
N ALA A 136 -16.92 12.23 -0.20
CA ALA A 136 -17.24 13.43 -0.98
C ALA A 136 -17.63 13.09 -2.43
N LEU A 137 -17.19 11.95 -2.97
CA LEU A 137 -17.58 11.48 -4.30
C LEU A 137 -18.89 10.69 -4.25
N SER A 138 -19.02 9.81 -3.27
CA SER A 138 -20.20 8.95 -3.09
C SER A 138 -20.36 8.63 -1.61
N LYS A 139 -21.32 9.30 -0.97
CA LYS A 139 -21.65 9.04 0.43
C LYS A 139 -22.57 7.83 0.52
N PRO A 140 -22.20 6.78 1.29
CA PRO A 140 -23.08 5.64 1.48
C PRO A 140 -24.35 6.07 2.28
N GLU A 141 -25.51 5.57 1.86
CA GLU A 141 -26.77 5.78 2.60
C GLU A 141 -26.83 4.93 3.86
N LEU A 142 -26.21 3.75 3.83
CA LEU A 142 -26.16 2.78 4.92
C LEU A 142 -24.74 2.27 5.10
N LEU A 143 -24.29 2.19 6.36
CA LEU A 143 -23.05 1.53 6.75
C LEU A 143 -23.41 0.29 7.58
N LEU A 144 -23.06 -0.88 7.05
CA LEU A 144 -23.11 -2.13 7.80
C LEU A 144 -21.75 -2.34 8.44
N LEU A 145 -21.74 -2.51 9.77
CA LEU A 145 -20.54 -2.84 10.53
C LEU A 145 -20.67 -4.31 10.95
N ASP A 146 -19.75 -5.11 10.46
CA ASP A 146 -19.56 -6.48 10.90
C ASP A 146 -18.31 -6.52 11.77
N LEU A 147 -18.45 -7.06 12.98
CA LEU A 147 -17.38 -7.15 13.97
C LEU A 147 -17.11 -8.62 14.24
N ASP A 148 -15.94 -9.04 13.84
CA ASP A 148 -15.44 -10.38 14.12
C ASP A 148 -14.04 -10.30 14.74
N SER A 149 -13.71 -11.28 15.59
CA SER A 149 -12.38 -11.41 16.16
C SER A 149 -11.49 -12.17 15.20
N THR A 150 -10.30 -11.65 14.95
CA THR A 150 -9.29 -12.30 14.12
C THR A 150 -8.09 -12.64 14.96
N LEU A 151 -7.69 -13.92 14.97
CA LEU A 151 -6.43 -14.32 15.57
C LEU A 151 -5.27 -13.92 14.67
N LEU A 152 -4.29 -13.25 15.24
CA LEU A 152 -2.99 -13.01 14.63
C LEU A 152 -1.96 -13.84 15.39
N ASP A 153 -1.49 -14.92 14.77
CA ASP A 153 -0.48 -15.80 15.36
C ASP A 153 0.82 -15.03 15.62
N THR A 154 1.40 -15.26 16.79
CA THR A 154 2.69 -14.68 17.16
C THR A 154 3.70 -15.77 17.44
N TYR A 155 4.97 -15.48 17.17
CA TYR A 155 6.07 -16.38 17.43
C TYR A 155 7.07 -15.72 18.38
N GLY A 156 7.42 -16.43 19.45
CA GLY A 156 8.27 -15.89 20.50
C GLY A 156 7.50 -15.00 21.47
N LYS A 157 8.21 -14.15 22.21
CA LYS A 157 7.61 -13.21 23.17
C LYS A 157 7.45 -11.86 22.52
N GLN A 158 6.23 -11.47 22.22
CA GLN A 158 5.90 -10.17 21.64
C GLN A 158 5.08 -9.32 22.59
N GLU A 159 5.29 -8.02 22.52
CA GLU A 159 4.57 -7.07 23.39
C GLU A 159 3.07 -7.13 23.06
N GLY A 160 2.26 -7.33 24.10
CA GLY A 160 0.79 -7.37 23.95
C GLY A 160 0.20 -8.71 23.51
N GLU A 161 1.04 -9.75 23.34
CA GLU A 161 0.53 -11.09 23.08
C GLU A 161 -0.20 -11.66 24.28
N SER A 162 -1.20 -12.50 24.05
CA SER A 162 -1.89 -13.27 25.06
C SER A 162 -2.32 -14.63 24.52
N PHE A 163 -2.48 -15.60 25.42
CA PHE A 163 -2.92 -16.94 25.05
C PHE A 163 -4.39 -16.92 24.62
N ASN A 164 -4.68 -17.48 23.44
CA ASN A 164 -6.03 -17.63 22.95
C ASN A 164 -6.60 -18.98 23.37
N TYR A 165 -7.52 -18.97 24.34
CA TYR A 165 -8.15 -20.17 24.89
C TYR A 165 -9.08 -20.90 23.92
N HIS A 166 -9.55 -20.23 22.85
CA HIS A 166 -10.40 -20.88 21.84
C HIS A 166 -9.60 -21.74 20.85
N LEU A 167 -8.39 -21.29 20.53
CA LEU A 167 -7.55 -21.96 19.55
C LEU A 167 -6.30 -22.60 20.17
N TYR A 168 -6.08 -22.45 21.49
CA TYR A 168 -4.90 -22.94 22.21
C TYR A 168 -3.57 -22.47 21.59
N LEU A 169 -3.54 -21.23 21.09
CA LEU A 169 -2.39 -20.61 20.47
C LEU A 169 -2.11 -19.25 21.10
N ASP A 170 -0.85 -18.85 21.10
CA ASP A 170 -0.47 -17.48 21.46
C ASP A 170 -0.71 -16.52 20.28
N GLY A 171 -1.31 -15.37 20.54
CA GLY A 171 -1.63 -14.39 19.51
C GLY A 171 -2.28 -13.13 20.06
N TRP A 172 -2.63 -12.23 19.16
CA TRP A 172 -3.42 -11.04 19.44
C TRP A 172 -4.86 -11.24 18.96
N LEU A 173 -5.81 -10.76 19.75
CA LEU A 173 -7.24 -10.71 19.41
C LEU A 173 -7.60 -9.37 18.80
#